data_780df71dbfe154e48cd6b875814eb224
#
_entry.id   780df71dbfe154e48cd6b875814eb224
#
_cell.length_a   1.000
_cell.length_b   1.000
_cell.length_c   1.000
_cell.angle_alpha   90.00
_cell.angle_beta   90.00
_cell.angle_gamma   90.00
#
_symmetry.space_group_name_H-M   'P 1'
#
loop_
_entity.id
_entity.type
_entity.pdbx_description
1 polymer ?
#
loop_
_entity_poly.entity_id
_entity_poly.type
_entity_poly.pdbx_seq_one_letter_code
_entity_poly.pdbx_strand_id
1 'polypeptide(L)'
;AALAADAPSSIKLEDCTHNGVHYESPSLGTCLLHQMTFDYDQKSTIGFCAEHGKGMGWSLEGQTWGNPKPITDPTVQTMMAYYYAHTTGVFTDQAHALGVDEVWGGDYSWTMNAWVQAIIWRYQAGLLADPAAACAEELVCVYNNLHHGNYSGVDDLLDGASFRDRAQYILDLGRQGVWGECTVYEYQYTGSSTSSHQAKDVQAIMIGNLDVTREKYDLTVKKV
;
A
#
# COMPACT_ATOMS: atom_id res chain seq x y z
N ALA A 1 12.85 16.58 -14.46
CA ALA A 1 11.74 15.67 -14.17
C ALA A 1 11.96 14.42 -15.02
N ALA A 2 12.26 13.28 -14.43
CA ALA A 2 12.20 12.00 -15.11
C ALA A 2 10.75 11.82 -15.56
N LEU A 3 10.54 11.50 -16.83
CA LEU A 3 9.24 11.05 -17.30
C LEU A 3 8.89 9.80 -16.52
N ALA A 4 7.76 9.83 -15.78
CA ALA A 4 7.23 8.63 -15.19
C ALA A 4 7.10 7.58 -16.29
N ALA A 5 7.61 6.37 -16.05
CA ALA A 5 7.45 5.29 -17.01
C ALA A 5 5.96 5.14 -17.29
N ASP A 6 5.59 5.06 -18.56
CA ASP A 6 4.19 4.90 -18.94
C ASP A 6 3.64 3.63 -18.27
N ALA A 7 2.45 3.74 -17.67
CA ALA A 7 1.80 2.59 -17.06
C ALA A 7 1.61 1.49 -18.11
N PRO A 8 1.83 0.21 -17.77
CA PRO A 8 1.43 -0.87 -18.66
C PRO A 8 -0.08 -0.77 -18.94
N SER A 9 -0.47 -1.04 -20.17
CA SER A 9 -1.87 -0.91 -20.60
C SER A 9 -2.81 -1.90 -19.89
N SER A 10 -2.25 -3.01 -19.39
CA SER A 10 -2.96 -4.03 -18.62
C SER A 10 -2.04 -4.72 -17.63
N ILE A 11 -2.65 -5.28 -16.58
CA ILE A 11 -2.00 -6.15 -15.60
C ILE A 11 -2.77 -7.47 -15.52
N LYS A 12 -2.11 -8.55 -15.13
CA LYS A 12 -2.71 -9.87 -15.01
C LYS A 12 -2.49 -10.43 -13.62
N LEU A 13 -3.54 -10.93 -12.97
CA LEU A 13 -3.45 -11.59 -11.67
C LEU A 13 -2.68 -12.92 -11.81
N GLU A 14 -1.58 -13.05 -11.09
CA GLU A 14 -0.76 -14.26 -11.03
C GLU A 14 -1.16 -15.16 -9.86
N ASP A 15 -1.38 -14.55 -8.68
CA ASP A 15 -1.72 -15.27 -7.46
C ASP A 15 -2.63 -14.41 -6.57
N CYS A 16 -3.56 -15.07 -5.89
CA CYS A 16 -4.43 -14.45 -4.92
C CYS A 16 -4.53 -15.32 -3.65
N THR A 17 -3.74 -14.97 -2.66
CA THR A 17 -3.73 -15.66 -1.38
C THR A 17 -4.75 -15.05 -0.43
N HIS A 18 -5.63 -15.91 0.08
CA HIS A 18 -6.59 -15.58 1.13
C HIS A 18 -6.25 -16.38 2.39
N ASN A 19 -5.88 -15.67 3.44
CA ASN A 19 -5.52 -16.31 4.71
C ASN A 19 -6.70 -16.40 5.72
N GLY A 20 -7.91 -16.03 5.30
CA GLY A 20 -9.07 -15.98 6.19
C GLY A 20 -9.04 -14.84 7.20
N VAL A 21 -8.10 -13.90 7.06
CA VAL A 21 -8.01 -12.77 7.99
C VAL A 21 -9.11 -11.77 7.70
N HIS A 22 -9.91 -11.56 8.72
CA HIS A 22 -10.87 -10.46 8.78
C HIS A 22 -10.41 -9.49 9.84
N TYR A 23 -10.66 -8.21 9.65
CA TYR A 23 -10.55 -7.24 10.72
C TYR A 23 -11.72 -6.24 10.66
N GLU A 24 -12.05 -5.69 11.81
CA GLU A 24 -13.10 -4.68 11.93
C GLU A 24 -12.47 -3.29 12.01
N SER A 25 -12.73 -2.50 10.98
CA SER A 25 -12.35 -1.08 10.96
C SER A 25 -13.52 -0.23 11.44
N PRO A 26 -13.28 0.73 12.36
CA PRO A 26 -14.35 1.62 12.84
C PRO A 26 -14.95 2.49 11.72
N SER A 27 -14.21 2.72 10.65
CA SER A 27 -14.64 3.57 9.53
C SER A 27 -15.12 2.79 8.30
N LEU A 28 -14.66 1.54 8.13
CA LEU A 28 -14.92 0.74 6.93
C LEU A 28 -15.82 -0.47 7.23
N GLY A 29 -15.97 -0.87 8.50
CA GLY A 29 -16.64 -2.11 8.89
C GLY A 29 -15.77 -3.35 8.67
N THR A 30 -16.39 -4.49 8.38
CA THR A 30 -15.68 -5.75 8.17
C THR A 30 -14.82 -5.72 6.91
N CYS A 31 -13.54 -5.97 7.06
CA CYS A 31 -12.56 -6.00 5.99
C CYS A 31 -12.03 -7.42 5.81
N LEU A 32 -12.10 -7.93 4.59
CA LEU A 32 -11.51 -9.22 4.19
C LEU A 32 -10.22 -8.96 3.40
N LEU A 33 -9.12 -9.52 3.88
CA LEU A 33 -7.80 -9.27 3.33
C LEU A 33 -7.41 -10.34 2.30
N HIS A 34 -6.95 -9.87 1.15
CA HIS A 34 -6.29 -10.67 0.13
C HIS A 34 -4.89 -10.10 -0.13
N GLN A 35 -3.90 -10.97 -0.27
CA GLN A 35 -2.61 -10.60 -0.82
C GLN A 35 -2.56 -11.08 -2.27
N MET A 36 -2.32 -10.16 -3.19
CA MET A 36 -2.43 -10.42 -4.61
C MET A 36 -1.15 -10.02 -5.33
N THR A 37 -0.68 -10.89 -6.21
CA THR A 37 0.48 -10.64 -7.07
C THR A 37 0.02 -10.51 -8.51
N PHE A 38 0.49 -9.48 -9.17
CA PHE A 38 0.18 -9.18 -10.56
C PHE A 38 1.45 -9.16 -11.41
N ASP A 39 1.35 -9.62 -12.64
CA ASP A 39 2.31 -9.25 -13.68
C ASP A 39 2.10 -7.78 -14.04
N TYR A 40 3.01 -6.94 -13.56
CA TYR A 40 3.08 -5.51 -13.80
C TYR A 40 4.39 -5.18 -14.51
N ASP A 41 4.31 -4.94 -15.81
CA ASP A 41 5.50 -4.69 -16.65
C ASP A 41 6.59 -5.80 -16.52
N GLN A 42 6.17 -7.06 -16.63
CA GLN A 42 7.02 -8.25 -16.52
C GLN A 42 7.68 -8.45 -15.13
N LYS A 43 7.13 -7.80 -14.11
CA LYS A 43 7.54 -7.96 -12.71
C LYS A 43 6.35 -8.40 -11.87
N SER A 44 6.55 -9.41 -11.03
CA SER A 44 5.57 -9.77 -10.01
C SER A 44 5.49 -8.67 -8.96
N THR A 45 4.34 -8.02 -8.88
CA THR A 45 4.13 -6.86 -8.01
C THR A 45 2.85 -7.04 -7.21
N ILE A 46 2.89 -6.72 -5.92
CA ILE A 46 1.70 -6.74 -5.07
C ILE A 46 0.76 -5.60 -5.47
N GLY A 47 -0.49 -5.96 -5.72
CA GLY A 47 -1.59 -5.02 -5.92
C GLY A 47 -2.55 -5.03 -4.75
N PHE A 48 -3.32 -3.96 -4.62
CA PHE A 48 -4.29 -3.74 -3.55
C PHE A 48 -5.70 -3.58 -4.11
N CYS A 49 -6.68 -4.07 -3.38
CA CYS A 49 -8.08 -3.85 -3.67
C CYS A 49 -8.42 -2.36 -3.60
N ALA A 50 -8.93 -1.76 -4.67
CA ALA A 50 -9.29 -0.36 -4.68
C ALA A 50 -10.70 -0.09 -4.12
N GLU A 51 -11.62 -1.05 -4.22
CA GLU A 51 -13.03 -0.86 -3.88
C GLU A 51 -13.46 -1.81 -2.75
N HIS A 52 -13.68 -1.25 -1.56
CA HIS A 52 -14.23 -2.02 -0.45
C HIS A 52 -15.64 -2.57 -0.78
N GLY A 53 -15.86 -3.85 -0.48
CA GLY A 53 -17.16 -4.51 -0.68
C GLY A 53 -17.37 -5.16 -2.05
N LYS A 54 -16.44 -5.00 -3.00
CA LYS A 54 -16.45 -5.76 -4.25
C LYS A 54 -15.64 -7.05 -4.15
N GLY A 55 -15.93 -8.00 -5.06
CA GLY A 55 -15.34 -9.33 -5.04
C GLY A 55 -13.90 -9.40 -5.50
N MET A 56 -13.14 -10.27 -4.84
CA MET A 56 -11.81 -10.69 -5.21
C MET A 56 -11.60 -12.13 -4.77
N GLY A 57 -10.73 -12.89 -5.44
CA GLY A 57 -10.43 -14.25 -5.05
C GLY A 57 -9.61 -15.02 -6.07
N TRP A 58 -9.15 -16.19 -5.67
CA TRP A 58 -8.34 -17.10 -6.48
C TRP A 58 -8.98 -17.51 -7.81
N SER A 59 -10.31 -17.51 -7.92
CA SER A 59 -11.01 -17.82 -9.17
C SER A 59 -10.81 -16.78 -10.28
N LEU A 60 -10.17 -15.65 -9.94
CA LEU A 60 -9.80 -14.58 -10.87
C LEU A 60 -8.35 -14.67 -11.36
N GLU A 61 -7.58 -15.66 -10.92
CA GLU A 61 -6.22 -15.87 -11.40
C GLU A 61 -6.19 -16.06 -12.93
N GLY A 62 -5.21 -15.44 -13.56
CA GLY A 62 -5.10 -15.36 -15.02
C GLY A 62 -5.96 -14.30 -15.69
N GLN A 63 -6.89 -13.67 -14.97
CA GLN A 63 -7.69 -12.56 -15.49
C GLN A 63 -6.90 -11.25 -15.53
N THR A 64 -7.42 -10.28 -16.28
CA THR A 64 -6.74 -9.02 -16.56
C THR A 64 -7.53 -7.80 -16.09
N TRP A 65 -6.78 -6.75 -15.76
CA TRP A 65 -7.26 -5.41 -15.49
C TRP A 65 -6.58 -4.45 -16.45
N GLY A 66 -7.26 -3.41 -16.88
CA GLY A 66 -6.79 -2.45 -17.85
C GLY A 66 -7.24 -1.02 -17.53
N ASN A 67 -7.11 -0.13 -18.51
CA ASN A 67 -7.51 1.26 -18.39
C ASN A 67 -6.86 1.98 -17.19
N PRO A 68 -5.51 2.04 -17.10
CA PRO A 68 -4.83 2.65 -15.97
C PRO A 68 -5.21 4.12 -15.80
N LYS A 69 -5.54 4.47 -14.58
CA LYS A 69 -5.83 5.85 -14.15
C LYS A 69 -4.81 6.24 -13.08
N PRO A 70 -4.05 7.33 -13.23
CA PRO A 70 -3.08 7.75 -12.24
C PRO A 70 -3.77 8.16 -10.93
N ILE A 71 -3.19 7.77 -9.81
CA ILE A 71 -3.57 8.16 -8.46
C ILE A 71 -2.50 9.10 -7.93
N THR A 72 -2.90 10.33 -7.64
CA THR A 72 -1.99 11.41 -7.23
C THR A 72 -2.12 11.79 -5.77
N ASP A 73 -2.93 11.07 -5.00
CA ASP A 73 -3.04 11.29 -3.55
C ASP A 73 -1.70 11.00 -2.87
N PRO A 74 -1.09 11.98 -2.17
CA PRO A 74 0.24 11.83 -1.59
C PRO A 74 0.28 10.81 -0.45
N THR A 75 -0.81 10.59 0.27
CA THR A 75 -0.87 9.61 1.34
C THR A 75 -0.86 8.20 0.77
N VAL A 76 -1.67 7.94 -0.26
CA VAL A 76 -1.68 6.63 -0.94
C VAL A 76 -0.31 6.34 -1.54
N GLN A 77 0.29 7.31 -2.24
CA GLN A 77 1.63 7.15 -2.82
C GLN A 77 2.69 6.85 -1.76
N THR A 78 2.68 7.58 -0.64
CA THR A 78 3.60 7.37 0.47
C THR A 78 3.44 6.00 1.12
N MET A 79 2.21 5.58 1.39
CA MET A 79 1.95 4.29 2.03
C MET A 79 2.30 3.11 1.11
N MET A 80 2.08 3.23 -0.18
CA MET A 80 2.50 2.21 -1.14
C MET A 80 4.02 2.19 -1.33
N ALA A 81 4.69 3.35 -1.33
CA ALA A 81 6.15 3.43 -1.35
C ALA A 81 6.75 2.75 -0.12
N TYR A 82 6.23 3.04 1.06
CA TYR A 82 6.61 2.40 2.32
C TYR A 82 6.47 0.87 2.25
N TYR A 83 5.33 0.37 1.79
CA TYR A 83 5.08 -1.06 1.64
C TYR A 83 6.07 -1.72 0.68
N TYR A 84 6.24 -1.17 -0.52
CA TYR A 84 7.15 -1.74 -1.51
C TYR A 84 8.61 -1.70 -1.07
N ALA A 85 9.05 -0.62 -0.43
CA ALA A 85 10.42 -0.54 0.12
C ALA A 85 10.69 -1.68 1.10
N HIS A 86 9.77 -1.94 2.03
CA HIS A 86 9.94 -2.98 3.05
C HIS A 86 9.77 -4.40 2.52
N THR A 87 8.86 -4.62 1.56
CA THR A 87 8.60 -5.97 1.03
C THR A 87 9.57 -6.39 -0.06
N THR A 88 10.16 -5.45 -0.79
CA THR A 88 11.17 -5.73 -1.82
C THR A 88 12.60 -5.61 -1.29
N GLY A 89 12.80 -5.04 -0.11
CA GLY A 89 14.12 -4.76 0.46
C GLY A 89 14.90 -3.70 -0.32
N VAL A 90 14.23 -2.88 -1.12
CA VAL A 90 14.84 -1.80 -1.92
C VAL A 90 14.59 -0.48 -1.22
N PHE A 91 15.65 0.12 -0.68
CA PHE A 91 15.58 1.35 0.09
C PHE A 91 16.46 2.43 -0.51
N THR A 92 16.09 3.68 -0.29
CA THR A 92 16.95 4.83 -0.57
C THR A 92 18.16 4.83 0.37
N ASP A 93 19.24 5.50 -0.02
CA ASP A 93 20.39 5.68 0.88
C ASP A 93 20.03 6.46 2.14
N GLN A 94 19.05 7.35 2.06
CA GLN A 94 18.57 8.09 3.22
C GLN A 94 17.87 7.14 4.22
N ALA A 95 17.10 6.15 3.76
CA ALA A 95 16.51 5.13 4.62
C ALA A 95 17.61 4.33 5.35
N HIS A 96 18.62 3.87 4.62
CA HIS A 96 19.78 3.19 5.23
C HIS A 96 20.52 4.07 6.24
N ALA A 97 20.76 5.33 5.91
CA ALA A 97 21.46 6.27 6.80
C ALA A 97 20.69 6.55 8.10
N LEU A 98 19.36 6.49 8.06
CA LEU A 98 18.48 6.66 9.22
C LEU A 98 18.25 5.34 9.99
N GLY A 99 18.68 4.19 9.45
CA GLY A 99 18.44 2.87 10.04
C GLY A 99 16.94 2.47 10.09
N VAL A 100 16.14 3.00 9.15
CA VAL A 100 14.69 2.73 9.12
C VAL A 100 14.29 1.61 8.17
N ASP A 101 15.23 1.01 7.51
CA ASP A 101 15.09 -0.18 6.66
C ASP A 101 14.87 -1.47 7.47
N GLU A 102 15.14 -1.46 8.78
CA GLU A 102 14.95 -2.59 9.69
C GLU A 102 13.64 -2.52 10.51
N VAL A 103 12.74 -1.62 10.19
CA VAL A 103 11.58 -1.25 11.04
C VAL A 103 10.67 -2.43 11.41
N TRP A 104 10.58 -3.44 10.57
CA TRP A 104 9.71 -4.58 10.77
C TRP A 104 10.52 -5.88 10.70
N GLY A 105 11.17 -6.24 11.80
CA GLY A 105 11.79 -7.56 11.92
C GLY A 105 10.73 -8.68 11.91
N GLY A 106 10.95 -9.74 11.12
CA GLY A 106 10.07 -10.89 11.06
C GLY A 106 8.97 -10.81 9.99
N ASP A 107 7.95 -11.68 10.11
CA ASP A 107 6.88 -11.80 9.12
C ASP A 107 5.74 -10.80 9.37
N TYR A 108 6.03 -9.54 9.15
CA TYR A 108 5.03 -8.46 9.23
C TYR A 108 4.38 -8.11 7.87
N SER A 109 4.62 -8.88 6.82
CA SER A 109 4.12 -8.58 5.47
C SER A 109 2.59 -8.46 5.44
N TRP A 110 1.87 -9.31 6.19
CA TRP A 110 0.42 -9.22 6.32
C TRP A 110 -0.04 -8.00 7.10
N THR A 111 0.68 -7.59 8.13
CA THR A 111 0.37 -6.39 8.92
C THR A 111 0.49 -5.14 8.05
N MET A 112 1.60 -5.00 7.32
CA MET A 112 1.79 -3.89 6.39
C MET A 112 0.77 -3.92 5.25
N ASN A 113 0.50 -5.10 4.68
CA ASN A 113 -0.50 -5.25 3.62
C ASN A 113 -1.89 -4.81 4.10
N ALA A 114 -2.32 -5.28 5.27
CA ALA A 114 -3.60 -4.89 5.86
C ALA A 114 -3.70 -3.39 6.11
N TRP A 115 -2.64 -2.80 6.63
CA TRP A 115 -2.60 -1.37 6.93
C TRP A 115 -2.70 -0.51 5.66
N VAL A 116 -1.88 -0.79 4.66
CA VAL A 116 -1.91 -0.07 3.39
C VAL A 116 -3.24 -0.28 2.66
N GLN A 117 -3.76 -1.51 2.69
CA GLN A 117 -5.08 -1.82 2.13
C GLN A 117 -6.20 -0.99 2.77
N ALA A 118 -6.18 -0.83 4.09
CA ALA A 118 -7.17 -0.01 4.79
C ALA A 118 -7.09 1.47 4.39
N ILE A 119 -5.89 2.00 4.22
CA ILE A 119 -5.71 3.38 3.80
C ILE A 119 -6.21 3.61 2.36
N ILE A 120 -5.98 2.67 1.46
CA ILE A 120 -6.52 2.73 0.10
C ILE A 120 -8.06 2.76 0.13
N TRP A 121 -8.71 1.93 0.94
CA TRP A 121 -10.17 1.95 1.09
C TRP A 121 -10.69 3.23 1.72
N ARG A 122 -9.97 3.80 2.71
CA ARG A 122 -10.31 5.13 3.25
C ARG A 122 -10.17 6.23 2.20
N TYR A 123 -9.17 6.17 1.35
CA TYR A 123 -9.04 7.07 0.22
C TYR A 123 -10.26 6.99 -0.70
N GLN A 124 -10.65 5.79 -1.12
CA GLN A 124 -11.81 5.57 -1.98
C GLN A 124 -13.13 6.04 -1.33
N ALA A 125 -13.25 5.89 -0.02
CA ALA A 125 -14.41 6.35 0.74
C ALA A 125 -14.40 7.86 1.06
N GLY A 126 -13.36 8.60 0.68
CA GLY A 126 -13.22 10.03 1.02
C GLY A 126 -12.92 10.30 2.49
N LEU A 127 -12.29 9.36 3.20
CA LEU A 127 -12.04 9.39 4.64
C LEU A 127 -10.57 9.67 5.00
N LEU A 128 -9.84 10.39 4.14
CA LEU A 128 -8.44 10.80 4.37
C LEU A 128 -8.28 12.32 4.59
N ALA A 129 -9.26 13.00 5.16
CA ALA A 129 -9.15 14.43 5.46
C ALA A 129 -8.02 14.74 6.48
N ASP A 130 -7.79 13.83 7.43
CA ASP A 130 -6.63 13.82 8.33
C ASP A 130 -5.86 12.50 8.12
N PRO A 131 -4.84 12.49 7.25
CA PRO A 131 -4.11 11.27 6.91
C PRO A 131 -3.41 10.62 8.10
N ALA A 132 -2.82 11.42 9.00
CA ALA A 132 -2.10 10.89 10.15
C ALA A 132 -3.05 10.21 11.15
N ALA A 133 -4.19 10.82 11.43
CA ALA A 133 -5.22 10.23 12.27
C ALA A 133 -5.77 8.94 11.65
N ALA A 134 -6.11 8.97 10.35
CA ALA A 134 -6.62 7.79 9.64
C ALA A 134 -5.61 6.62 9.65
N CYS A 135 -4.35 6.90 9.37
CA CYS A 135 -3.28 5.89 9.42
C CYS A 135 -3.11 5.31 10.83
N ALA A 136 -3.14 6.15 11.87
CA ALA A 136 -3.00 5.70 13.25
C ALA A 136 -4.19 4.82 13.70
N GLU A 137 -5.41 5.23 13.39
CA GLU A 137 -6.62 4.47 13.71
C GLU A 137 -6.62 3.08 13.07
N GLU A 138 -6.31 3.00 11.78
CA GLU A 138 -6.24 1.70 11.10
C GLU A 138 -5.09 0.84 11.62
N LEU A 139 -3.96 1.44 12.01
CA LEU A 139 -2.84 0.70 12.57
C LEU A 139 -3.21 0.02 13.89
N VAL A 140 -3.95 0.71 14.77
CA VAL A 140 -4.52 0.11 16.01
C VAL A 140 -5.40 -1.09 15.68
N CYS A 141 -6.32 -0.92 14.72
CA CYS A 141 -7.23 -2.00 14.31
C CYS A 141 -6.49 -3.20 13.76
N VAL A 142 -5.50 -2.99 12.91
CA VAL A 142 -4.68 -4.04 12.33
C VAL A 142 -3.92 -4.79 13.42
N TYR A 143 -3.29 -4.09 14.36
CA TYR A 143 -2.58 -4.75 15.47
C TYR A 143 -3.51 -5.54 16.39
N ASN A 144 -4.67 -4.97 16.74
CA ASN A 144 -5.63 -5.68 17.58
C ASN A 144 -6.13 -6.98 16.94
N ASN A 145 -6.34 -6.98 15.63
CA ASN A 145 -6.88 -8.15 14.94
C ASN A 145 -5.81 -9.18 14.54
N LEU A 146 -4.67 -8.72 13.99
CA LEU A 146 -3.65 -9.65 13.49
C LEU A 146 -2.66 -10.11 14.57
N HIS A 147 -2.43 -9.30 15.59
CA HIS A 147 -1.48 -9.62 16.66
C HIS A 147 -2.16 -9.85 18.01
N HIS A 148 -3.50 -10.02 18.04
CA HIS A 148 -4.25 -10.19 19.27
C HIS A 148 -3.96 -9.10 20.32
N GLY A 149 -3.68 -7.89 19.86
CA GLY A 149 -3.49 -6.73 20.71
C GLY A 149 -4.75 -6.34 21.46
N ASN A 150 -4.61 -5.56 22.49
CA ASN A 150 -5.71 -5.02 23.26
C ASN A 150 -5.49 -3.52 23.49
N TYR A 151 -5.23 -2.82 22.39
CA TYR A 151 -5.04 -1.39 22.40
C TYR A 151 -6.40 -0.68 22.34
N SER A 152 -6.59 0.33 23.18
CA SER A 152 -7.84 1.07 23.28
C SER A 152 -7.91 2.27 22.35
N GLY A 153 -6.75 2.74 21.86
CA GLY A 153 -6.72 3.89 20.95
C GLY A 153 -5.32 4.23 20.42
N VAL A 154 -5.28 5.29 19.64
CA VAL A 154 -4.08 5.73 18.93
C VAL A 154 -2.95 6.25 19.81
N ASP A 155 -3.27 6.62 21.04
CA ASP A 155 -2.30 7.12 22.03
C ASP A 155 -1.69 6.00 22.89
N ASP A 156 -2.15 4.76 22.73
CA ASP A 156 -1.54 3.60 23.37
C ASP A 156 -0.16 3.33 22.78
N LEU A 157 0.73 2.79 23.62
CA LEU A 157 2.12 2.58 23.24
C LEU A 157 2.35 1.15 22.71
N LEU A 158 3.00 1.07 21.57
CA LEU A 158 3.60 -0.14 21.04
C LEU A 158 5.11 0.05 21.00
N ASP A 159 5.84 -0.75 21.80
CA ASP A 159 7.30 -0.66 21.91
C ASP A 159 7.83 0.77 22.17
N GLY A 160 7.15 1.48 23.07
CA GLY A 160 7.59 2.79 23.54
C GLY A 160 7.17 4.00 22.69
N ALA A 161 6.48 3.79 21.57
CA ALA A 161 5.91 4.87 20.76
C ALA A 161 4.40 4.67 20.57
N SER A 162 3.62 5.76 20.54
CA SER A 162 2.21 5.67 20.26
C SER A 162 1.93 5.30 18.80
N PHE A 163 0.76 4.73 18.53
CA PHE A 163 0.33 4.47 17.14
C PHE A 163 0.23 5.76 16.34
N ARG A 164 -0.19 6.86 16.98
CA ARG A 164 -0.23 8.19 16.39
C ARG A 164 1.16 8.64 15.94
N ASP A 165 2.15 8.57 16.82
CA ASP A 165 3.51 9.01 16.52
C ASP A 165 4.16 8.14 15.45
N ARG A 166 3.89 6.83 15.46
CA ARG A 166 4.38 5.91 14.42
C ARG A 166 3.81 6.23 13.04
N ALA A 167 2.51 6.43 12.95
CA ALA A 167 1.88 6.77 11.69
C ALA A 167 2.38 8.12 11.16
N GLN A 168 2.47 9.13 12.03
CA GLN A 168 3.00 10.45 11.68
C GLN A 168 4.45 10.36 11.21
N TYR A 169 5.29 9.61 11.92
CA TYR A 169 6.70 9.42 11.58
C TYR A 169 6.87 8.80 10.19
N ILE A 170 6.12 7.74 9.88
CA ILE A 170 6.18 7.07 8.56
C ILE A 170 5.75 8.02 7.43
N LEU A 171 4.69 8.81 7.67
CA LEU A 171 4.24 9.80 6.69
C LEU A 171 5.25 10.93 6.50
N ASP A 172 5.88 11.39 7.57
CA ASP A 172 6.88 12.46 7.51
C ASP A 172 8.14 12.00 6.78
N LEU A 173 8.60 10.78 7.01
CA LEU A 173 9.69 10.19 6.24
C LEU A 173 9.34 10.04 4.76
N GLY A 174 8.10 9.67 4.46
CA GLY A 174 7.62 9.60 3.07
C GLY A 174 7.63 10.96 2.37
N ARG A 175 7.21 12.01 3.06
CA ARG A 175 7.28 13.40 2.53
C ARG A 175 8.71 13.87 2.28
N GLN A 176 9.67 13.31 2.99
CA GLN A 176 11.11 13.55 2.80
C GLN A 176 11.72 12.67 1.71
N GLY A 177 10.94 11.80 1.08
CA GLY A 177 11.40 10.90 0.03
C GLY A 177 12.18 9.67 0.52
N VAL A 178 12.18 9.39 1.83
CA VAL A 178 12.96 8.30 2.44
C VAL A 178 12.55 6.93 1.89
N TRP A 179 11.27 6.73 1.61
CA TRP A 179 10.76 5.47 1.05
C TRP A 179 10.96 5.34 -0.47
N GLY A 180 11.40 6.40 -1.15
CA GLY A 180 11.38 6.51 -2.61
C GLY A 180 10.08 7.12 -3.13
N GLU A 181 9.97 7.22 -4.45
CA GLU A 181 8.77 7.71 -5.13
C GLU A 181 7.97 6.52 -5.67
N CYS A 182 6.68 6.49 -5.39
CA CYS A 182 5.78 5.48 -5.93
C CYS A 182 4.81 6.10 -6.93
N THR A 183 4.89 5.66 -8.18
CA THR A 183 3.88 5.99 -9.18
C THR A 183 2.75 4.98 -9.07
N VAL A 184 1.55 5.44 -8.76
CA VAL A 184 0.39 4.59 -8.48
C VAL A 184 -0.66 4.73 -9.56
N TYR A 185 -1.22 3.61 -10.00
CA TYR A 185 -2.34 3.54 -10.95
C TYR A 185 -3.46 2.66 -10.41
N GLU A 186 -4.69 3.05 -10.74
CA GLU A 186 -5.88 2.23 -10.56
C GLU A 186 -6.25 1.59 -11.89
N TYR A 187 -6.41 0.27 -11.90
CA TYR A 187 -6.81 -0.52 -13.04
C TYR A 187 -8.21 -1.09 -12.85
N GLN A 188 -9.03 -1.00 -13.89
CA GLN A 188 -10.36 -1.56 -13.91
C GLN A 188 -10.35 -3.00 -14.42
N TYR A 189 -11.22 -3.85 -13.88
CA TYR A 189 -11.36 -5.22 -14.36
C TYR A 189 -11.83 -5.25 -15.81
N THR A 190 -11.12 -6.00 -16.64
CA THR A 190 -11.41 -6.17 -18.07
C THR A 190 -11.63 -7.63 -18.47
N GLY A 191 -11.57 -8.53 -17.50
CA GLY A 191 -11.80 -9.95 -17.70
C GLY A 191 -13.28 -10.33 -17.83
N SER A 192 -13.52 -11.62 -18.01
CA SER A 192 -14.88 -12.18 -18.09
C SER A 192 -15.40 -12.56 -16.71
N SER A 193 -16.73 -12.71 -16.59
CA SER A 193 -17.31 -13.31 -15.40
C SER A 193 -16.82 -14.74 -15.22
N THR A 194 -16.58 -15.12 -13.97
CA THR A 194 -16.19 -16.49 -13.56
C THR A 194 -17.38 -17.18 -12.89
N SER A 195 -17.20 -18.44 -12.49
CA SER A 195 -18.22 -19.17 -11.74
C SER A 195 -18.57 -18.52 -10.39
N SER A 196 -17.64 -17.76 -9.81
CA SER A 196 -17.78 -17.18 -8.47
C SER A 196 -17.95 -15.66 -8.49
N HIS A 197 -17.62 -14.98 -9.59
CA HIS A 197 -17.64 -13.52 -9.66
C HIS A 197 -18.26 -13.04 -10.99
N GLN A 198 -19.23 -12.14 -10.89
CA GLN A 198 -19.70 -11.40 -12.04
C GLN A 198 -18.71 -10.28 -12.38
N ALA A 199 -18.39 -10.06 -13.66
CA ALA A 199 -17.38 -9.07 -14.07
C ALA A 199 -17.62 -7.66 -13.49
N LYS A 200 -18.88 -7.24 -13.40
CA LYS A 200 -19.29 -5.94 -12.84
C LYS A 200 -19.02 -5.79 -11.33
N ASP A 201 -18.92 -6.92 -10.63
CA ASP A 201 -18.76 -6.98 -9.17
C ASP A 201 -17.31 -7.25 -8.75
N VAL A 202 -16.40 -7.39 -9.74
CA VAL A 202 -14.96 -7.50 -9.48
C VAL A 202 -14.38 -6.10 -9.26
N GLN A 203 -13.58 -5.98 -8.21
CA GLN A 203 -13.02 -4.70 -7.83
C GLN A 203 -11.90 -4.21 -8.74
N ALA A 204 -11.68 -2.88 -8.75
CA ALA A 204 -10.50 -2.27 -9.31
C ALA A 204 -9.26 -2.57 -8.44
N ILE A 205 -8.08 -2.45 -9.03
CA ILE A 205 -6.80 -2.71 -8.38
C ILE A 205 -5.94 -1.45 -8.38
N MET A 206 -5.42 -1.07 -7.22
CA MET A 206 -4.30 -0.13 -7.09
C MET A 206 -2.98 -0.88 -7.06
N ILE A 207 -2.06 -0.45 -7.90
CA ILE A 207 -0.73 -1.02 -8.02
C ILE A 207 0.23 0.08 -8.43
N GLY A 208 1.50 -0.05 -8.08
CA GLY A 208 2.48 0.96 -8.38
C GLY A 208 3.87 0.42 -8.65
N ASN A 209 4.73 1.34 -9.06
CA ASN A 209 6.15 1.10 -9.23
C ASN A 209 6.93 2.02 -8.29
N LEU A 210 7.84 1.43 -7.51
CA LEU A 210 8.73 2.16 -6.62
C LEU A 210 10.00 2.56 -7.36
N ASP A 211 10.28 3.85 -7.40
CA ASP A 211 11.57 4.39 -7.85
C ASP A 211 12.37 4.86 -6.63
N VAL A 212 13.53 4.26 -6.43
CA VAL A 212 14.49 4.62 -5.39
C VAL A 212 15.73 5.31 -5.95
N THR A 213 15.73 5.62 -7.25
CA THR A 213 16.85 6.31 -7.89
C THR A 213 16.99 7.72 -7.31
N ARG A 214 18.20 8.00 -6.86
CA ARG A 214 18.57 9.27 -6.25
C ARG A 214 18.32 10.43 -7.20
N GLU A 215 17.71 11.49 -6.71
CA GLU A 215 18.05 12.81 -7.24
C GLU A 215 19.56 13.01 -6.97
N LYS A 216 20.34 13.05 -8.03
CA LYS A 216 21.70 13.57 -7.96
C LYS A 216 21.55 15.05 -7.62
N TYR A 217 21.73 15.41 -6.36
CA TYR A 217 21.97 16.78 -5.99
C TYR A 217 23.31 17.18 -6.65
N ASP A 218 23.25 17.92 -7.73
CA ASP A 218 24.39 18.64 -8.27
C ASP A 218 24.75 19.72 -7.24
N LEU A 219 25.60 19.32 -6.28
CA LEU A 219 26.33 20.26 -5.44
C LEU A 219 27.33 20.97 -6.34
N THR A 220 26.86 22.00 -7.04
CA THR A 220 27.74 22.96 -7.67
C THR A 220 28.39 23.78 -6.55
N VAL A 221 29.49 23.30 -6.00
CA VAL A 221 30.33 24.07 -5.09
C VAL A 221 30.94 25.20 -5.93
N LYS A 222 30.34 26.37 -5.91
CA LYS A 222 30.99 27.57 -6.40
C LYS A 222 32.14 27.85 -5.45
N LYS A 223 33.37 27.59 -5.90
CA LYS A 223 34.58 28.06 -5.24
C LYS A 223 34.54 29.60 -5.31
N VAL A 224 34.41 30.24 -4.16
CA VAL A 224 34.60 31.66 -3.96
C VAL A 224 36.07 31.94 -3.87
#